data_19e9c413e9e19c04fdba1c32d5e45f98
#
_entry.id   19e9c413e9e19c04fdba1c32d5e45f98
#
_cell.length_a   1.000
_cell.length_b   1.000
_cell.length_c   1.000
_cell.angle_alpha   90.00
_cell.angle_beta   90.00
_cell.angle_gamma   90.00
#
_symmetry.space_group_name_H-M   'P 1'
#
loop_
_entity.id
_entity.type
_entity.pdbx_description
1 polymer ?
#
loop_
_entity_poly.entity_id
_entity_poly.type
_entity_poly.pdbx_seq_one_letter_code
_entity_poly.pdbx_strand_id
1 'polypeptide(L)'
;MYKKDYHPDENLIFETEHYKFPVSKSTTEDPDLERTVKIDEALYDEAKVRLNEDTKLNKKIDDETKNRENADQSLESEIYKITPSIKFLYFGKDDFTTLSGSPVNVEVYITTLEINDIIIMFHRVIFTGNAPSNFISYTAQLDLTKVIPSGYKVSNYSIWQSLIHKDDNILATRSNDIQIINKNKYLYYQTQEPTGCVFCGTTICMLSE
;
A
#
# COMPACT_ATOMS: atom_id res chain seq x y z
N MET A 1 -17.43 -13.24 -56.77
CA MET A 1 -16.95 -12.31 -55.77
C MET A 1 -17.65 -12.64 -54.47
N TYR A 2 -17.07 -13.53 -53.63
CA TYR A 2 -17.65 -13.95 -52.36
C TYR A 2 -17.16 -12.99 -51.27
N LYS A 3 -18.09 -12.17 -50.73
CA LYS A 3 -17.86 -11.49 -49.44
C LYS A 3 -17.97 -12.56 -48.35
N LYS A 4 -16.85 -12.91 -47.73
CA LYS A 4 -16.84 -13.59 -46.45
C LYS A 4 -17.01 -12.52 -45.41
N ASP A 5 -18.18 -12.42 -44.80
CA ASP A 5 -18.34 -11.69 -43.56
C ASP A 5 -17.67 -12.52 -42.46
N TYR A 6 -16.49 -12.06 -42.04
CA TYR A 6 -15.74 -12.68 -40.96
C TYR A 6 -16.33 -12.16 -39.64
N HIS A 7 -17.10 -12.99 -38.96
CA HIS A 7 -17.53 -12.75 -37.59
C HIS A 7 -16.58 -13.48 -36.64
N PRO A 8 -15.75 -12.77 -35.84
CA PRO A 8 -14.76 -13.41 -34.96
C PRO A 8 -15.39 -14.23 -33.82
N ASP A 9 -16.66 -14.06 -33.55
CA ASP A 9 -17.36 -14.71 -32.44
C ASP A 9 -18.20 -15.93 -32.85
N GLU A 10 -18.29 -16.22 -34.12
CA GLU A 10 -18.95 -17.45 -34.57
C GLU A 10 -17.91 -18.57 -34.56
N ASN A 11 -18.11 -19.55 -33.68
CA ASN A 11 -17.49 -20.86 -33.80
C ASN A 11 -17.61 -21.28 -35.25
N LEU A 12 -16.49 -21.31 -35.96
CA LEU A 12 -16.42 -21.90 -37.31
C LEU A 12 -16.69 -23.38 -37.13
N ILE A 13 -17.96 -23.71 -36.98
CA ILE A 13 -18.45 -25.05 -37.16
C ILE A 13 -18.36 -25.26 -38.66
N PHE A 14 -17.25 -25.86 -39.07
CA PHE A 14 -17.20 -26.47 -40.38
C PHE A 14 -18.23 -27.61 -40.35
N GLU A 15 -19.48 -27.28 -40.59
CA GLU A 15 -20.44 -28.31 -40.85
C GLU A 15 -20.00 -28.97 -42.15
N THR A 16 -19.45 -30.17 -42.00
CA THR A 16 -19.01 -31.03 -43.06
C THR A 16 -20.10 -31.33 -44.09
N GLU A 17 -21.35 -30.92 -43.81
CA GLU A 17 -22.50 -31.05 -44.71
C GLU A 17 -22.42 -30.08 -45.92
N HIS A 18 -21.69 -29.00 -45.86
CA HIS A 18 -21.57 -28.05 -46.99
C HIS A 18 -20.54 -28.47 -48.03
N TYR A 19 -19.72 -29.46 -47.76
CA TYR A 19 -18.72 -30.00 -48.66
C TYR A 19 -19.00 -31.46 -49.01
N LYS A 20 -20.25 -31.88 -49.03
CA LYS A 20 -20.64 -33.10 -49.75
C LYS A 20 -20.58 -32.80 -51.22
N PHE A 21 -19.39 -32.83 -51.78
CA PHE A 21 -19.32 -33.05 -53.23
C PHE A 21 -19.98 -34.39 -53.53
N PRO A 22 -20.94 -34.44 -54.48
CA PRO A 22 -21.43 -35.71 -54.91
C PRO A 22 -20.27 -36.45 -55.55
N VAL A 23 -19.70 -37.38 -54.80
CA VAL A 23 -18.77 -38.34 -55.35
C VAL A 23 -19.55 -39.19 -56.29
N SER A 24 -19.64 -38.77 -57.56
CA SER A 24 -20.12 -39.67 -58.59
C SER A 24 -19.13 -40.82 -58.56
N LYS A 25 -19.61 -42.02 -58.27
CA LYS A 25 -18.81 -43.23 -58.50
C LYS A 25 -18.66 -43.41 -60.01
N SER A 26 -17.82 -42.55 -60.61
CA SER A 26 -17.35 -42.71 -61.94
C SER A 26 -16.27 -43.78 -61.85
N THR A 27 -16.47 -44.89 -62.48
CA THR A 27 -15.54 -46.00 -62.62
C THR A 27 -14.45 -45.73 -63.68
N THR A 28 -14.30 -44.50 -64.07
CA THR A 28 -13.18 -44.04 -64.92
C THR A 28 -12.09 -43.54 -63.98
N GLU A 29 -10.93 -44.16 -64.02
CA GLU A 29 -9.70 -43.73 -63.37
C GLU A 29 -9.24 -42.41 -64.06
N ASP A 30 -9.81 -41.30 -63.58
CA ASP A 30 -9.34 -39.97 -63.96
C ASP A 30 -8.27 -39.54 -62.94
N PRO A 31 -6.98 -39.51 -63.31
CA PRO A 31 -5.89 -39.18 -62.43
C PRO A 31 -6.00 -37.74 -61.87
N ASP A 32 -6.66 -36.83 -62.60
CA ASP A 32 -6.84 -35.46 -62.12
C ASP A 32 -7.89 -35.36 -61.05
N LEU A 33 -8.94 -36.19 -61.11
CA LEU A 33 -9.97 -36.26 -60.06
C LEU A 33 -9.38 -36.85 -58.76
N GLU A 34 -8.59 -37.91 -58.84
CA GLU A 34 -7.92 -38.52 -57.68
C GLU A 34 -6.94 -37.54 -57.01
N ARG A 35 -6.22 -36.75 -57.82
CA ARG A 35 -5.33 -35.73 -57.33
C ARG A 35 -6.05 -34.61 -56.60
N THR A 36 -7.22 -34.18 -57.13
CA THR A 36 -8.05 -33.14 -56.50
C THR A 36 -8.58 -33.59 -55.16
N VAL A 37 -9.10 -34.84 -55.08
CA VAL A 37 -9.59 -35.40 -53.79
C VAL A 37 -8.47 -35.46 -52.77
N LYS A 38 -7.26 -35.87 -53.11
CA LYS A 38 -6.14 -35.91 -52.18
C LYS A 38 -5.70 -34.51 -51.68
N ILE A 39 -5.80 -33.49 -52.53
CA ILE A 39 -5.53 -32.10 -52.16
C ILE A 39 -6.59 -31.62 -51.19
N ASP A 40 -7.84 -31.88 -51.39
CA ASP A 40 -8.94 -31.47 -50.52
C ASP A 40 -8.83 -32.13 -49.13
N GLU A 41 -8.49 -33.42 -49.08
CA GLU A 41 -8.24 -34.15 -47.84
C GLU A 41 -7.06 -33.52 -47.07
N ALA A 42 -5.95 -33.20 -47.75
CA ALA A 42 -4.80 -32.59 -47.13
C ALA A 42 -5.09 -31.18 -46.57
N LEU A 43 -5.87 -30.37 -47.27
CA LEU A 43 -6.32 -29.06 -46.84
C LEU A 43 -7.24 -29.14 -45.62
N TYR A 44 -8.14 -30.14 -45.61
CA TYR A 44 -9.01 -30.40 -44.46
C TYR A 44 -8.19 -30.76 -43.19
N ASP A 45 -7.25 -31.67 -43.35
CA ASP A 45 -6.37 -32.08 -42.21
C ASP A 45 -5.54 -30.94 -41.71
N GLU A 46 -4.96 -30.10 -42.60
CA GLU A 46 -4.24 -28.91 -42.21
C GLU A 46 -5.12 -27.90 -41.45
N ALA A 47 -6.34 -27.66 -41.93
CA ALA A 47 -7.32 -26.78 -41.26
C ALA A 47 -7.66 -27.28 -39.86
N LYS A 48 -7.82 -28.59 -39.68
CA LYS A 48 -8.08 -29.20 -38.39
C LYS A 48 -6.90 -29.09 -37.43
N VAL A 49 -5.66 -29.26 -37.94
CA VAL A 49 -4.45 -29.07 -37.14
C VAL A 49 -4.33 -27.61 -36.65
N ARG A 50 -4.52 -26.64 -37.56
CA ARG A 50 -4.51 -25.20 -37.20
C ARG A 50 -5.56 -24.85 -36.15
N LEU A 51 -6.79 -25.33 -36.32
CA LEU A 51 -7.83 -25.07 -35.32
C LEU A 51 -7.48 -25.60 -33.94
N ASN A 52 -6.85 -26.78 -33.86
CA ASN A 52 -6.39 -27.37 -32.60
C ASN A 52 -5.24 -26.55 -31.97
N GLU A 53 -4.33 -26.05 -32.80
CA GLU A 53 -3.23 -25.22 -32.37
C GLU A 53 -3.72 -23.85 -31.84
N ASP A 54 -4.64 -23.21 -32.55
CA ASP A 54 -5.26 -21.96 -32.15
C ASP A 54 -6.03 -22.12 -30.84
N THR A 55 -6.75 -23.23 -30.66
CA THR A 55 -7.44 -23.54 -29.41
C THR A 55 -6.47 -23.70 -28.25
N LYS A 56 -5.34 -24.37 -28.45
CA LYS A 56 -4.28 -24.50 -27.45
C LYS A 56 -3.63 -23.18 -27.13
N LEU A 57 -3.43 -22.33 -28.15
CA LEU A 57 -2.83 -21.00 -27.99
C LEU A 57 -3.77 -20.10 -27.20
N ASN A 58 -5.05 -20.07 -27.55
CA ASN A 58 -6.04 -19.27 -26.81
C ASN A 58 -6.10 -19.69 -25.35
N LYS A 59 -6.10 -20.99 -25.06
CA LYS A 59 -6.03 -21.46 -23.67
C LYS A 59 -4.79 -20.96 -22.92
N LYS A 60 -3.62 -20.97 -23.57
CA LYS A 60 -2.38 -20.45 -22.96
C LYS A 60 -2.46 -18.93 -22.71
N ILE A 61 -3.08 -18.18 -23.60
CA ILE A 61 -3.30 -16.74 -23.43
C ILE A 61 -4.24 -16.50 -22.23
N ASP A 62 -5.32 -17.25 -22.11
CA ASP A 62 -6.24 -17.13 -20.98
C ASP A 62 -5.56 -17.47 -19.64
N ASP A 63 -4.75 -18.53 -19.60
CA ASP A 63 -4.01 -18.93 -18.41
C ASP A 63 -2.96 -17.87 -18.01
N GLU A 64 -2.24 -17.30 -18.99
CA GLU A 64 -1.27 -16.22 -18.76
C GLU A 64 -1.96 -14.93 -18.28
N THR A 65 -3.11 -14.59 -18.85
CA THR A 65 -3.90 -13.43 -18.44
C THR A 65 -4.30 -13.55 -16.98
N LYS A 66 -4.83 -14.71 -16.57
CA LYS A 66 -5.20 -14.97 -15.18
C LYS A 66 -3.99 -14.90 -14.23
N ASN A 67 -2.84 -15.44 -14.67
CA ASN A 67 -1.62 -15.40 -13.86
C ASN A 67 -1.15 -13.95 -13.64
N ARG A 68 -1.23 -13.10 -14.67
CA ARG A 68 -0.91 -11.66 -14.56
C ARG A 68 -1.88 -10.93 -13.64
N GLU A 69 -3.18 -11.14 -13.79
CA GLU A 69 -4.18 -10.53 -12.92
C GLU A 69 -3.96 -10.89 -11.45
N ASN A 70 -3.64 -12.17 -11.15
CA ASN A 70 -3.33 -12.61 -9.79
C ASN A 70 -2.04 -11.98 -9.26
N ALA A 71 -1.01 -11.85 -10.10
CA ALA A 71 0.26 -11.22 -9.73
C ALA A 71 0.07 -9.72 -9.46
N ASP A 72 -0.69 -9.02 -10.29
CA ASP A 72 -1.00 -7.60 -10.13
C ASP A 72 -1.78 -7.35 -8.84
N GLN A 73 -2.80 -8.17 -8.54
CA GLN A 73 -3.55 -8.09 -7.27
C GLN A 73 -2.66 -8.31 -6.05
N SER A 74 -1.71 -9.27 -6.15
CA SER A 74 -0.73 -9.50 -5.08
C SER A 74 0.18 -8.30 -4.88
N LEU A 75 0.70 -7.73 -5.97
CA LEU A 75 1.54 -6.53 -5.93
C LEU A 75 0.79 -5.31 -5.38
N GLU A 76 -0.45 -5.09 -5.79
CA GLU A 76 -1.29 -4.02 -5.25
C GLU A 76 -1.47 -4.17 -3.74
N SER A 77 -1.73 -5.40 -3.26
CA SER A 77 -1.84 -5.69 -1.83
C SER A 77 -0.54 -5.40 -1.07
N GLU A 78 0.61 -5.74 -1.65
CA GLU A 78 1.91 -5.46 -1.05
C GLU A 78 2.22 -3.96 -1.05
N ILE A 79 1.96 -3.24 -2.14
CA ILE A 79 2.12 -1.79 -2.24
C ILE A 79 1.25 -1.09 -1.20
N TYR A 80 0.00 -1.55 -1.02
CA TYR A 80 -0.89 -0.97 -0.02
C TYR A 80 -0.33 -1.11 1.41
N LYS A 81 0.31 -2.24 1.73
CA LYS A 81 0.93 -2.46 3.04
C LYS A 81 2.11 -1.53 3.32
N ILE A 82 2.88 -1.14 2.30
CA ILE A 82 4.05 -0.26 2.44
C ILE A 82 3.71 1.22 2.22
N THR A 83 2.46 1.55 1.83
CA THR A 83 2.06 2.94 1.63
C THR A 83 2.01 3.66 2.98
N PRO A 84 2.79 4.73 3.18
CA PRO A 84 2.81 5.45 4.44
C PRO A 84 1.46 6.12 4.73
N SER A 85 0.99 5.99 5.96
CA SER A 85 -0.14 6.75 6.47
C SER A 85 0.34 7.96 7.25
N ILE A 86 -0.12 9.14 6.89
CA ILE A 86 0.22 10.39 7.57
C ILE A 86 -1.02 10.91 8.31
N LYS A 87 -0.85 11.22 9.60
CA LYS A 87 -1.88 11.83 10.42
C LYS A 87 -1.34 13.06 11.13
N PHE A 88 -2.19 14.08 11.27
CA PHE A 88 -1.91 15.28 12.04
C PHE A 88 -2.78 15.26 13.29
N LEU A 89 -2.16 15.26 14.46
CA LEU A 89 -2.81 15.17 15.74
C LEU A 89 -2.53 16.45 16.55
N TYR A 90 -3.54 16.94 17.23
CA TYR A 90 -3.43 18.04 18.16
C TYR A 90 -3.94 17.61 19.55
N PHE A 91 -3.18 17.94 20.57
CA PHE A 91 -3.53 17.71 21.96
C PHE A 91 -3.40 19.01 22.74
N GLY A 92 -4.44 19.37 23.44
CA GLY A 92 -4.50 20.54 24.30
C GLY A 92 -4.32 20.17 25.77
N LYS A 93 -4.46 21.16 26.64
CA LYS A 93 -4.26 21.04 28.10
C LYS A 93 -4.95 19.83 28.74
N ASP A 94 -6.19 19.57 28.35
CA ASP A 94 -7.03 18.55 28.99
C ASP A 94 -6.65 17.11 28.60
N ASP A 95 -5.80 16.96 27.59
CA ASP A 95 -5.29 15.68 27.14
C ASP A 95 -4.11 15.16 27.97
N PHE A 96 -3.52 16.03 28.79
CA PHE A 96 -2.29 15.75 29.52
C PHE A 96 -2.52 15.60 31.02
N THR A 97 -1.73 14.71 31.61
CA THR A 97 -1.53 14.67 33.06
C THR A 97 -0.26 15.46 33.39
N THR A 98 -0.39 16.56 34.12
CA THR A 98 0.74 17.35 34.59
C THR A 98 1.23 16.79 35.91
N LEU A 99 2.52 16.44 35.98
CA LEU A 99 3.11 15.79 37.17
C LEU A 99 3.48 16.76 38.28
N SER A 100 3.53 18.06 38.01
CA SER A 100 4.09 19.04 38.96
C SER A 100 3.09 20.04 39.56
N GLY A 101 1.78 19.91 39.26
CA GLY A 101 0.79 20.88 39.74
C GLY A 101 0.94 22.32 39.27
N SER A 102 1.76 22.53 38.24
CA SER A 102 2.02 23.84 37.66
C SER A 102 0.81 24.32 36.85
N PRO A 103 0.44 25.61 36.93
CA PRO A 103 -0.61 26.23 36.13
C PRO A 103 -0.24 26.42 34.64
N VAL A 104 0.76 25.72 34.16
CA VAL A 104 1.23 25.80 32.79
C VAL A 104 0.35 24.98 31.88
N ASN A 105 -0.08 25.57 30.78
CA ASN A 105 -0.76 24.87 29.71
C ASN A 105 0.27 24.24 28.75
N VAL A 106 -0.06 23.10 28.20
CA VAL A 106 0.74 22.44 27.18
C VAL A 106 -0.11 22.23 25.94
N GLU A 107 0.47 22.50 24.80
CA GLU A 107 -0.09 22.18 23.48
C GLU A 107 0.92 21.34 22.73
N VAL A 108 0.47 20.25 22.14
CA VAL A 108 1.33 19.36 21.35
C VAL A 108 0.69 19.08 20.01
N TYR A 109 1.47 19.28 18.96
CA TYR A 109 1.15 18.93 17.60
C TYR A 109 2.05 17.75 17.22
N ILE A 110 1.44 16.64 16.82
CA ILE A 110 2.16 15.44 16.40
C ILE A 110 1.78 15.14 14.96
N THR A 111 2.78 15.05 14.09
CA THR A 111 2.61 14.45 12.77
C THR A 111 3.14 13.04 12.84
N THR A 112 2.31 12.06 12.57
CA THR A 112 2.72 10.65 12.51
C THR A 112 2.90 10.22 11.06
N LEU A 113 3.92 9.40 10.83
CA LEU A 113 4.16 8.66 9.60
C LEU A 113 4.21 7.18 9.98
N GLU A 114 3.20 6.44 9.55
CA GLU A 114 3.07 5.00 9.82
C GLU A 114 3.49 4.21 8.58
N ILE A 115 4.44 3.29 8.74
CA ILE A 115 4.92 2.40 7.68
C ILE A 115 5.06 1.01 8.31
N ASN A 116 4.22 0.06 7.95
CA ASN A 116 4.18 -1.27 8.57
C ASN A 116 4.07 -1.15 10.10
N ASP A 117 5.00 -1.79 10.82
CA ASP A 117 5.07 -1.78 12.29
C ASP A 117 5.93 -0.64 12.84
N ILE A 118 6.19 0.39 12.05
CA ILE A 118 6.98 1.56 12.46
C ILE A 118 6.09 2.80 12.43
N ILE A 119 6.11 3.56 13.52
CA ILE A 119 5.53 4.88 13.58
C ILE A 119 6.63 5.91 13.89
N ILE A 120 6.74 6.91 13.02
CA ILE A 120 7.60 8.07 13.23
C ILE A 120 6.72 9.23 13.65
N MET A 121 7.02 9.82 14.78
CA MET A 121 6.28 10.95 15.35
C MET A 121 7.15 12.19 15.34
N PHE A 122 6.71 13.22 14.65
CA PHE A 122 7.31 14.56 14.68
C PHE A 122 6.52 15.40 15.66
N HIS A 123 7.15 15.86 16.71
CA HIS A 123 6.53 16.61 17.80
C HIS A 123 6.86 18.10 17.68
N ARG A 124 5.85 18.92 17.89
CA ARG A 124 5.97 20.34 18.20
C ARG A 124 5.23 20.60 19.50
N VAL A 125 5.96 21.02 20.53
CA VAL A 125 5.43 21.17 21.90
C VAL A 125 5.60 22.60 22.36
N ILE A 126 4.55 23.15 22.93
CA ILE A 126 4.50 24.53 23.45
C ILE A 126 3.99 24.50 24.88
N PHE A 127 4.77 25.02 25.81
CA PHE A 127 4.32 25.28 27.16
C PHE A 127 3.99 26.75 27.29
N THR A 128 2.77 27.06 27.74
CA THR A 128 2.27 28.43 27.93
C THR A 128 1.73 28.62 29.33
N GLY A 129 1.68 29.87 29.79
CA GLY A 129 1.14 30.24 31.09
C GLY A 129 2.20 30.86 32.02
N ASN A 130 1.78 31.27 33.20
CA ASN A 130 2.64 31.91 34.18
C ASN A 130 3.23 30.83 35.10
N ALA A 131 4.53 30.66 35.02
CA ALA A 131 5.23 29.80 35.94
C ALA A 131 5.60 30.53 37.24
N PRO A 132 5.47 29.89 38.39
CA PRO A 132 6.08 30.39 39.61
C PRO A 132 7.58 30.53 39.43
N SER A 133 8.18 31.61 39.97
CA SER A 133 9.61 31.93 39.83
C SER A 133 10.59 30.85 40.37
N ASN A 134 10.08 29.84 41.06
CA ASN A 134 10.85 28.75 41.69
C ASN A 134 10.79 27.44 40.91
N PHE A 135 10.18 27.41 39.69
CA PHE A 135 10.00 26.19 38.96
C PHE A 135 11.24 25.80 38.17
N ILE A 136 11.71 24.55 38.37
CA ILE A 136 12.94 24.04 37.73
C ILE A 136 12.59 23.34 36.38
N SER A 137 11.40 22.79 36.25
CA SER A 137 10.99 22.12 34.98
C SER A 137 9.49 21.99 34.87
N TYR A 138 9.00 22.00 33.62
CA TYR A 138 7.61 21.74 33.26
C TYR A 138 7.51 20.34 32.67
N THR A 139 6.50 19.59 33.09
CA THR A 139 6.33 18.21 32.64
C THR A 139 4.89 17.93 32.25
N ALA A 140 4.69 17.15 31.18
CA ALA A 140 3.37 16.69 30.76
C ALA A 140 3.45 15.26 30.24
N GLN A 141 2.41 14.48 30.48
CA GLN A 141 2.28 13.11 30.00
C GLN A 141 1.06 12.97 29.10
N LEU A 142 1.25 12.41 27.94
CA LEU A 142 0.18 12.02 27.00
C LEU A 142 0.10 10.51 26.92
N ASP A 143 -1.09 9.95 27.05
CA ASP A 143 -1.29 8.51 26.85
C ASP A 143 -1.02 8.14 25.37
N LEU A 144 -0.10 7.19 25.15
CA LEU A 144 0.28 6.74 23.83
C LEU A 144 -0.87 6.10 23.04
N THR A 145 -1.88 5.58 23.73
CA THR A 145 -3.07 5.03 23.06
C THR A 145 -3.85 6.05 22.26
N LYS A 146 -3.63 7.35 22.51
CA LYS A 146 -4.20 8.44 21.71
C LYS A 146 -3.45 8.69 20.39
N VAL A 147 -2.26 8.13 20.24
CA VAL A 147 -1.35 8.41 19.11
C VAL A 147 -1.11 7.17 18.26
N ILE A 148 -0.88 6.03 18.89
CA ILE A 148 -0.64 4.76 18.19
C ILE A 148 -1.96 4.08 17.78
N PRO A 149 -1.96 3.26 16.72
CA PRO A 149 -3.15 2.50 16.31
C PRO A 149 -3.68 1.59 17.43
N SER A 150 -5.00 1.41 17.46
CA SER A 150 -5.65 0.51 18.42
C SER A 150 -5.17 -0.93 18.24
N GLY A 151 -4.90 -1.62 19.36
CA GLY A 151 -4.39 -2.99 19.37
C GLY A 151 -2.86 -3.09 19.34
N TYR A 152 -2.16 -2.01 19.06
CA TYR A 152 -0.69 -1.99 19.05
C TYR A 152 -0.09 -1.46 20.35
N LYS A 153 1.15 -1.88 20.60
CA LYS A 153 1.99 -1.40 21.72
C LYS A 153 3.36 -1.03 21.17
N VAL A 154 4.03 -0.11 21.83
CA VAL A 154 5.43 0.22 21.53
C VAL A 154 6.32 -0.89 22.10
N SER A 155 6.98 -1.63 21.23
CA SER A 155 7.94 -2.67 21.61
C SER A 155 9.36 -2.11 21.81
N ASN A 156 9.76 -1.13 20.99
CA ASN A 156 11.02 -0.46 21.06
C ASN A 156 10.89 0.98 20.53
N TYR A 157 11.77 1.88 20.95
CA TYR A 157 11.76 3.26 20.47
C TYR A 157 13.15 3.88 20.43
N SER A 158 13.30 4.90 19.60
CA SER A 158 14.45 5.78 19.56
C SER A 158 13.98 7.23 19.52
N ILE A 159 14.63 8.09 20.24
CA ILE A 159 14.34 9.52 20.29
C ILE A 159 15.52 10.27 19.69
N TRP A 160 15.22 11.14 18.73
CA TRP A 160 16.19 12.01 18.11
C TRP A 160 16.13 13.39 18.76
N GLN A 161 17.18 14.15 18.60
CA GLN A 161 17.38 15.44 19.24
C GLN A 161 16.13 16.33 19.20
N SER A 162 15.79 16.91 20.35
CA SER A 162 14.82 18.00 20.41
C SER A 162 15.53 19.35 20.25
N LEU A 163 14.90 20.20 19.43
CA LEU A 163 15.36 21.58 19.21
C LEU A 163 14.44 22.53 19.95
N ILE A 164 14.98 23.45 20.72
CA ILE A 164 14.21 24.46 21.42
C ILE A 164 14.34 25.78 20.66
N HIS A 165 13.19 26.34 20.31
CA HIS A 165 13.08 27.60 19.57
C HIS A 165 12.38 28.65 20.40
N LYS A 166 12.86 29.87 20.29
CA LYS A 166 12.12 31.07 20.70
C LYS A 166 12.42 32.18 19.71
N ASP A 167 11.37 32.85 19.24
CA ASP A 167 11.49 33.97 18.30
C ASP A 167 12.39 33.62 17.08
N ASP A 168 12.13 32.46 16.46
CA ASP A 168 12.87 31.90 15.30
C ASP A 168 14.35 31.55 15.55
N ASN A 169 14.83 31.65 16.78
CA ASN A 169 16.18 31.27 17.14
C ASN A 169 16.20 29.89 17.81
N ILE A 170 17.21 29.07 17.47
CA ILE A 170 17.49 27.82 18.18
C ILE A 170 18.22 28.15 19.47
N LEU A 171 17.59 27.90 20.60
CA LEU A 171 18.18 28.16 21.92
C LEU A 171 19.05 27.02 22.41
N ALA A 172 18.61 25.79 22.20
CA ALA A 172 19.30 24.61 22.70
C ALA A 172 18.95 23.37 21.88
N THR A 173 19.80 22.35 21.98
CA THR A 173 19.56 21.00 21.47
C THR A 173 19.69 20.04 22.65
N ARG A 174 18.63 19.28 22.95
CA ARG A 174 18.59 18.34 24.06
C ARG A 174 18.04 17.00 23.63
N SER A 175 18.49 15.93 24.27
CA SER A 175 18.05 14.55 23.98
C SER A 175 16.92 14.07 24.86
N ASN A 176 16.57 14.77 25.94
CA ASN A 176 15.72 14.25 27.01
C ASN A 176 14.41 15.00 27.22
N ASP A 177 14.04 15.95 26.35
CA ASP A 177 12.82 16.74 26.51
C ASP A 177 11.56 15.96 26.05
N ILE A 178 11.74 14.90 25.28
CA ILE A 178 10.70 13.98 24.86
C ILE A 178 11.15 12.57 25.24
N GLN A 179 10.30 11.82 25.93
CA GLN A 179 10.60 10.45 26.36
C GLN A 179 9.38 9.56 26.26
N ILE A 180 9.58 8.26 26.17
CA ILE A 180 8.54 7.27 26.39
C ILE A 180 8.81 6.60 27.73
N ILE A 181 7.86 6.68 28.62
CA ILE A 181 8.03 6.26 30.03
C ILE A 181 6.96 5.25 30.43
N ASN A 182 7.11 4.70 31.65
CA ASN A 182 6.16 3.81 32.28
C ASN A 182 5.80 2.60 31.42
N LYS A 183 6.79 1.79 31.06
CA LYS A 183 6.66 0.59 30.22
C LYS A 183 6.01 0.91 28.86
N ASN A 184 6.47 1.98 28.24
CA ASN A 184 6.05 2.43 26.91
C ASN A 184 4.55 2.83 26.83
N LYS A 185 4.00 3.35 27.95
CA LYS A 185 2.60 3.74 28.02
C LYS A 185 2.36 5.23 27.73
N TYR A 186 3.32 6.10 28.08
CA TYR A 186 3.14 7.54 27.98
C TYR A 186 4.24 8.20 27.18
N LEU A 187 3.88 9.16 26.35
CA LEU A 187 4.78 10.20 25.86
C LEU A 187 4.94 11.23 26.97
N TYR A 188 6.19 11.47 27.33
CA TYR A 188 6.59 12.41 28.38
C TYR A 188 7.31 13.57 27.78
N TYR A 189 6.86 14.78 28.10
CA TYR A 189 7.45 16.03 27.66
C TYR A 189 7.97 16.79 28.86
N GLN A 190 9.20 17.26 28.80
CA GLN A 190 9.82 18.03 29.86
C GLN A 190 10.62 19.18 29.28
N THR A 191 10.52 20.37 29.89
CA THR A 191 11.38 21.51 29.57
C THR A 191 11.76 22.28 30.83
N GLN A 192 12.95 22.85 30.82
CA GLN A 192 13.46 23.81 31.81
C GLN A 192 13.45 25.25 31.28
N GLU A 193 13.07 25.40 30.01
CA GLU A 193 13.03 26.71 29.36
C GLU A 193 11.82 27.52 29.77
N PRO A 194 11.85 28.85 29.66
CA PRO A 194 10.71 29.71 29.93
C PRO A 194 9.49 29.33 29.10
N THR A 195 8.30 29.64 29.63
CA THR A 195 7.07 29.48 28.87
C THR A 195 7.10 30.31 27.59
N GLY A 196 6.44 29.79 26.54
CA GLY A 196 6.44 30.39 25.20
C GLY A 196 7.56 29.89 24.29
N CYS A 197 8.49 29.10 24.79
CA CYS A 197 9.41 28.36 23.91
C CYS A 197 8.70 27.20 23.25
N VAL A 198 9.05 26.96 22.00
CA VAL A 198 8.61 25.80 21.22
C VAL A 198 9.77 24.81 21.17
N PHE A 199 9.52 23.57 21.52
CA PHE A 199 10.48 22.53 21.21
C PHE A 199 9.94 21.50 20.25
N CYS A 200 10.81 21.03 19.37
CA CYS A 200 10.50 20.06 18.34
C CYS A 200 11.41 18.85 18.50
N GLY A 201 10.88 17.69 18.24
CA GLY A 201 11.65 16.46 18.29
C GLY A 201 11.04 15.37 17.45
N THR A 202 11.76 14.27 17.30
CA THR A 202 11.28 13.11 16.54
C THR A 202 11.44 11.86 17.40
N THR A 203 10.40 11.06 17.43
CA THR A 203 10.39 9.73 18.06
C THR A 203 10.08 8.69 17.02
N ILE A 204 10.86 7.63 16.96
CA ILE A 204 10.64 6.48 16.11
C ILE A 204 10.28 5.30 17.01
N CYS A 205 9.12 4.69 16.80
CA CYS A 205 8.65 3.55 17.57
C CYS A 205 8.48 2.34 16.66
N MET A 206 8.89 1.19 17.15
CA MET A 206 8.49 -0.10 16.62
C MET A 206 7.24 -0.56 17.36
N LEU A 207 6.23 -0.95 16.63
CA LEU A 207 4.96 -1.44 17.17
C LEU A 207 4.96 -2.97 17.21
N SER A 208 4.18 -3.52 18.14
CA SER A 208 3.81 -4.94 18.20
C SER A 208 2.35 -5.07 18.59
N GLU A 209 1.71 -6.12 18.17
CA GLU A 209 0.36 -6.51 18.60
C GLU A 209 0.33 -6.95 20.07
#